data_7371d7504797663876d937ae889646ea
#
_entry.id   7371d7504797663876d937ae889646ea
#
_cell.length_a   1.000
_cell.length_b   1.000
_cell.length_c   1.000
_cell.angle_alpha   90.00
_cell.angle_beta   90.00
_cell.angle_gamma   90.00
#
_symmetry.space_group_name_H-M   'P 1'
#
loop_
_entity.id
_entity.type
_entity.pdbx_description
1 polymer ?
#
loop_
_entity_poly.entity_id
_entity_poly.type
_entity_poly.pdbx_seq_one_letter_code
_entity_poly.pdbx_strand_id
1 'polypeptide(L)'
;MSMLIGTTENGTPLTIEASDLTTHGVILGRTGSGKTGATVTAIEEAVLSGASVIVLDPKGDLTNLALVFPGLTTEEFAPWTEDGKDPAALAARARKELGHLAPNVQRWKDSADVTIYAPGKTRGGGVAVNVLASLNAPTGSLSAQGLRNHAGSLVASILSAIGHSADPMTDPANVYLTDVVVDAWAAGQPMGLETWADMLNNPPTKFQTIDGMLLDEFFPKTKRMKIARAIIGFRRQATKWLEGEALSVERYIGVNKPKVSVFTMRHLDEQERQFFAAMLMAAIVDYMFRAP
;
A
#
# COMPACT_ATOMS: atom_id res chain seq x y z
N MET A 1 19.73 -16.88 4.81
CA MET A 1 18.66 -17.90 4.81
C MET A 1 18.24 -18.09 3.37
N SER A 2 18.37 -19.32 2.88
CA SER A 2 18.17 -19.65 1.47
C SER A 2 16.69 -19.94 1.20
N MET A 3 16.14 -19.34 0.16
CA MET A 3 14.74 -19.46 -0.28
C MET A 3 14.71 -20.26 -1.58
N LEU A 4 13.92 -21.31 -1.65
CA LEU A 4 13.80 -22.17 -2.82
C LEU A 4 12.80 -21.56 -3.83
N ILE A 5 13.29 -21.00 -4.92
CA ILE A 5 12.44 -20.37 -5.95
C ILE A 5 11.97 -21.38 -7.00
N GLY A 6 12.66 -22.50 -7.15
CA GLY A 6 12.31 -23.53 -8.11
C GLY A 6 13.41 -24.55 -8.31
N THR A 7 13.34 -25.28 -9.40
CA THR A 7 14.37 -26.23 -9.83
C THR A 7 14.74 -26.00 -11.28
N THR A 8 16.00 -26.19 -11.60
CA THR A 8 16.47 -26.20 -12.99
C THR A 8 15.95 -27.42 -13.75
N GLU A 9 16.08 -27.44 -15.07
CA GLU A 9 15.71 -28.60 -15.92
C GLU A 9 16.42 -29.89 -15.49
N ASN A 10 17.61 -29.77 -14.90
CA ASN A 10 18.38 -30.92 -14.41
C ASN A 10 18.02 -31.31 -12.96
N GLY A 11 16.95 -30.75 -12.39
CA GLY A 11 16.51 -31.02 -11.01
C GLY A 11 17.34 -30.35 -9.91
N THR A 12 18.30 -29.48 -10.24
CA THR A 12 19.08 -28.76 -9.26
C THR A 12 18.24 -27.65 -8.62
N PRO A 13 18.18 -27.53 -7.27
CA PRO A 13 17.47 -26.44 -6.61
C PRO A 13 17.98 -25.07 -7.06
N LEU A 14 17.05 -24.16 -7.41
CA LEU A 14 17.33 -22.77 -7.66
C LEU A 14 16.95 -21.97 -6.41
N THR A 15 17.94 -21.43 -5.74
CA THR A 15 17.76 -20.66 -4.49
C THR A 15 18.26 -19.23 -4.63
N ILE A 16 17.66 -18.34 -3.86
CA ILE A 16 18.16 -16.99 -3.61
C ILE A 16 18.35 -16.80 -2.10
N GLU A 17 19.33 -16.02 -1.70
CA GLU A 17 19.52 -15.71 -0.30
C GLU A 17 18.58 -14.57 0.12
N ALA A 18 18.05 -14.62 1.37
CA ALA A 18 17.20 -13.55 1.89
C ALA A 18 17.91 -12.19 1.92
N SER A 19 19.24 -12.18 2.06
CA SER A 19 20.09 -10.98 1.95
C SER A 19 20.03 -10.33 0.56
N ASP A 20 19.78 -11.09 -0.49
CA ASP A 20 19.69 -10.56 -1.85
C ASP A 20 18.43 -9.70 -2.05
N LEU A 21 17.39 -9.94 -1.23
CA LEU A 21 16.14 -9.20 -1.23
C LEU A 21 16.20 -7.88 -0.45
N THR A 22 17.33 -7.54 0.15
CA THR A 22 17.55 -6.19 0.73
C THR A 22 17.69 -5.10 -0.34
N THR A 23 17.79 -5.51 -1.60
CA THR A 23 17.76 -4.66 -2.79
C THR A 23 16.49 -4.94 -3.62
N HIS A 24 16.56 -4.84 -4.93
CA HIS A 24 15.41 -5.03 -5.80
C HIS A 24 15.52 -6.34 -6.59
N GLY A 25 14.39 -7.06 -6.69
CA GLY A 25 14.24 -8.20 -7.58
C GLY A 25 13.28 -7.87 -8.73
N VAL A 26 13.51 -8.42 -9.91
CA VAL A 26 12.62 -8.28 -11.08
C VAL A 26 12.34 -9.65 -11.68
N ILE A 27 11.05 -9.96 -11.89
CA ILE A 27 10.60 -11.18 -12.58
C ILE A 27 10.11 -10.80 -13.97
N LEU A 28 10.84 -11.22 -14.99
CA LEU A 28 10.54 -10.92 -16.39
C LEU A 28 10.09 -12.19 -17.13
N GLY A 29 9.19 -12.02 -18.08
CA GLY A 29 8.72 -13.11 -18.94
C GLY A 29 7.51 -12.73 -19.78
N ARG A 30 7.22 -13.53 -20.80
CA ARG A 30 6.04 -13.36 -21.67
C ARG A 30 4.75 -13.70 -20.92
N THR A 31 3.61 -13.29 -21.44
CA THR A 31 2.30 -13.75 -20.95
C THR A 31 2.22 -15.27 -20.99
N GLY A 32 1.76 -15.90 -19.90
CA GLY A 32 1.70 -17.36 -19.78
C GLY A 32 3.01 -18.06 -19.39
N SER A 33 4.12 -17.34 -19.18
CA SER A 33 5.41 -17.93 -18.80
C SER A 33 5.57 -18.28 -17.31
N GLY A 34 4.51 -18.16 -16.51
CA GLY A 34 4.55 -18.50 -15.08
C GLY A 34 5.02 -17.39 -14.14
N LYS A 35 5.10 -16.11 -14.60
CA LYS A 35 5.51 -14.97 -13.73
C LYS A 35 4.74 -14.91 -12.43
N THR A 36 3.41 -14.99 -12.47
CA THR A 36 2.57 -14.94 -11.26
C THR A 36 2.90 -16.10 -10.31
N GLY A 37 3.12 -17.30 -10.84
CA GLY A 37 3.56 -18.47 -10.04
C GLY A 37 4.90 -18.22 -9.36
N ALA A 38 5.89 -17.72 -10.11
CA ALA A 38 7.21 -17.36 -9.54
C ALA A 38 7.10 -16.26 -8.46
N THR A 39 6.21 -15.28 -8.65
CA THR A 39 5.94 -14.25 -7.64
C THR A 39 5.31 -14.85 -6.38
N VAL A 40 4.32 -15.74 -6.54
CA VAL A 40 3.71 -16.45 -5.41
C VAL A 40 4.75 -17.26 -4.65
N THR A 41 5.58 -18.06 -5.34
CA THR A 41 6.67 -18.82 -4.71
C THR A 41 7.63 -17.93 -3.94
N ALA A 42 8.03 -16.79 -4.50
CA ALA A 42 8.92 -15.84 -3.82
C ALA A 42 8.28 -15.27 -2.55
N ILE A 43 6.98 -14.95 -2.58
CA ILE A 43 6.23 -14.48 -1.41
C ILE A 43 6.15 -15.58 -0.33
N GLU A 44 5.80 -16.80 -0.75
CA GLU A 44 5.69 -17.95 0.15
C GLU A 44 7.01 -18.25 0.86
N GLU A 45 8.10 -18.32 0.11
CA GLU A 45 9.43 -18.57 0.66
C GLU A 45 9.92 -17.43 1.56
N ALA A 46 9.64 -16.16 1.23
CA ALA A 46 9.95 -15.02 2.10
C ALA A 46 9.24 -15.15 3.45
N VAL A 47 7.94 -15.50 3.45
CA VAL A 47 7.17 -15.70 4.67
C VAL A 47 7.66 -16.90 5.47
N LEU A 48 7.95 -18.03 4.80
CA LEU A 48 8.52 -19.21 5.45
C LEU A 48 9.91 -18.95 6.04
N SER A 49 10.60 -17.92 5.55
CA SER A 49 11.85 -17.41 6.13
C SER A 49 11.66 -16.42 7.29
N GLY A 50 10.41 -16.07 7.62
CA GLY A 50 10.06 -15.19 8.74
C GLY A 50 9.81 -13.73 8.34
N ALA A 51 9.82 -13.39 7.05
CA ALA A 51 9.57 -12.03 6.58
C ALA A 51 8.08 -11.75 6.41
N SER A 52 7.61 -10.57 6.83
CA SER A 52 6.30 -10.07 6.42
C SER A 52 6.37 -9.46 5.03
N VAL A 53 5.28 -9.59 4.25
CA VAL A 53 5.25 -9.14 2.86
C VAL A 53 4.06 -8.21 2.61
N ILE A 54 4.33 -7.04 2.05
CA ILE A 54 3.32 -6.11 1.57
C ILE A 54 3.25 -6.24 0.04
N VAL A 55 2.06 -6.55 -0.47
CA VAL A 55 1.81 -6.82 -1.89
C VAL A 55 0.89 -5.75 -2.47
N LEU A 56 1.35 -5.02 -3.48
CA LEU A 56 0.50 -4.19 -4.33
C LEU A 56 0.03 -5.03 -5.52
N ASP A 57 -1.27 -5.29 -5.61
CA ASP A 57 -1.88 -6.17 -6.62
C ASP A 57 -2.86 -5.41 -7.52
N PRO A 58 -2.38 -4.75 -8.58
CA PRO A 58 -3.23 -3.97 -9.48
C PRO A 58 -4.19 -4.83 -10.32
N LYS A 59 -3.92 -6.14 -10.48
CA LYS A 59 -4.74 -7.06 -11.28
C LYS A 59 -5.71 -7.90 -10.45
N GLY A 60 -5.41 -8.12 -9.17
CA GLY A 60 -6.18 -8.99 -8.29
C GLY A 60 -5.79 -10.47 -8.35
N ASP A 61 -4.70 -10.82 -9.04
CA ASP A 61 -4.26 -12.22 -9.21
C ASP A 61 -3.66 -12.80 -7.93
N LEU A 62 -3.07 -11.96 -7.07
CA LEU A 62 -2.37 -12.35 -5.84
C LEU A 62 -3.31 -12.47 -4.63
N THR A 63 -4.59 -12.10 -4.76
CA THR A 63 -5.59 -12.37 -3.72
C THR A 63 -5.77 -13.87 -3.45
N ASN A 64 -5.39 -14.73 -4.42
CA ASN A 64 -5.40 -16.18 -4.28
C ASN A 64 -4.44 -16.70 -3.19
N LEU A 65 -3.48 -15.90 -2.72
CA LEU A 65 -2.63 -16.24 -1.56
C LEU A 65 -3.45 -16.51 -0.28
N ALA A 66 -4.66 -15.99 -0.19
CA ALA A 66 -5.59 -16.26 0.92
C ALA A 66 -6.33 -17.60 0.78
N LEU A 67 -6.31 -18.22 -0.41
CA LEU A 67 -6.99 -19.49 -0.67
C LEU A 67 -6.04 -20.66 -0.37
N VAL A 68 -6.15 -21.22 0.82
CA VAL A 68 -5.25 -22.27 1.32
C VAL A 68 -6.08 -23.50 1.69
N PHE A 69 -5.88 -24.61 0.98
CA PHE A 69 -6.64 -25.85 1.11
C PHE A 69 -5.74 -27.04 1.49
N PRO A 70 -5.25 -27.13 2.74
CA PRO A 70 -4.29 -28.17 3.12
C PRO A 70 -4.87 -29.60 3.08
N GLY A 71 -6.17 -29.73 3.37
CA GLY A 71 -6.86 -31.02 3.33
C GLY A 71 -7.24 -31.48 1.94
N LEU A 72 -7.27 -30.56 0.97
CA LEU A 72 -7.79 -30.80 -0.39
C LEU A 72 -9.16 -31.47 -0.37
N THR A 73 -10.04 -31.05 0.57
CA THR A 73 -11.35 -31.66 0.80
C THR A 73 -12.45 -30.96 0.02
N THR A 74 -13.57 -31.65 -0.16
CA THR A 74 -14.76 -31.07 -0.82
C THR A 74 -15.25 -29.82 -0.10
N GLU A 75 -15.23 -29.85 1.23
CA GLU A 75 -15.68 -28.77 2.10
C GLU A 75 -14.81 -27.52 1.95
N GLU A 76 -13.49 -27.69 1.77
CA GLU A 76 -12.58 -26.58 1.53
C GLU A 76 -12.81 -25.93 0.17
N PHE A 77 -13.13 -26.70 -0.87
CA PHE A 77 -13.39 -26.19 -2.23
C PHE A 77 -14.80 -25.62 -2.42
N ALA A 78 -15.81 -26.14 -1.70
CA ALA A 78 -17.21 -25.81 -1.93
C ALA A 78 -17.51 -24.30 -1.94
N PRO A 79 -16.99 -23.47 -0.98
CA PRO A 79 -17.28 -22.04 -0.94
C PRO A 79 -16.69 -21.25 -2.13
N TRP A 80 -15.72 -21.84 -2.85
CA TRP A 80 -14.96 -21.20 -3.92
C TRP A 80 -15.23 -21.81 -5.29
N THR A 81 -16.16 -22.76 -5.34
CA THR A 81 -16.53 -23.43 -6.58
C THR A 81 -17.61 -22.62 -7.29
N GLU A 82 -17.42 -22.33 -8.57
CA GLU A 82 -18.39 -21.62 -9.40
C GLU A 82 -19.67 -22.46 -9.57
N ASP A 83 -20.80 -21.77 -9.74
CA ASP A 83 -22.10 -22.41 -9.97
C ASP A 83 -22.01 -23.39 -11.17
N GLY A 84 -22.53 -24.60 -10.96
CA GLY A 84 -22.54 -25.64 -11.96
C GLY A 84 -21.28 -26.51 -12.04
N LYS A 85 -20.24 -26.23 -11.24
CA LYS A 85 -19.09 -27.10 -11.06
C LYS A 85 -19.25 -27.98 -9.82
N ASP A 86 -18.67 -29.19 -9.86
CA ASP A 86 -18.70 -30.11 -8.73
C ASP A 86 -17.46 -29.92 -7.84
N PRO A 87 -17.62 -29.47 -6.58
CA PRO A 87 -16.50 -29.29 -5.66
C PRO A 87 -15.81 -30.63 -5.31
N ALA A 88 -16.53 -31.75 -5.34
CA ALA A 88 -15.93 -33.05 -5.09
C ALA A 88 -14.98 -33.47 -6.21
N ALA A 89 -15.35 -33.21 -7.46
CA ALA A 89 -14.48 -33.44 -8.62
C ALA A 89 -13.23 -32.57 -8.59
N LEU A 90 -13.37 -31.27 -8.19
CA LEU A 90 -12.24 -30.37 -8.00
C LEU A 90 -11.29 -30.85 -6.89
N ALA A 91 -11.83 -31.25 -5.74
CA ALA A 91 -11.04 -31.79 -4.63
C ALA A 91 -10.31 -33.09 -5.01
N ALA A 92 -10.98 -33.99 -5.75
CA ALA A 92 -10.37 -35.24 -6.23
C ALA A 92 -9.21 -34.98 -7.20
N ARG A 93 -9.40 -34.02 -8.13
CA ARG A 93 -8.35 -33.59 -9.06
C ARG A 93 -7.17 -32.96 -8.32
N ALA A 94 -7.46 -32.04 -7.39
CA ALA A 94 -6.43 -31.40 -6.58
C ALA A 94 -5.62 -32.41 -5.77
N ARG A 95 -6.26 -33.40 -5.13
CA ARG A 95 -5.56 -34.49 -4.42
C ARG A 95 -4.64 -35.28 -5.33
N LYS A 96 -5.09 -35.57 -6.54
CA LYS A 96 -4.27 -36.31 -7.53
C LYS A 96 -3.05 -35.51 -7.99
N GLU A 97 -3.24 -34.21 -8.27
CA GLU A 97 -2.20 -33.35 -8.85
C GLU A 97 -1.27 -32.76 -7.78
N LEU A 98 -1.82 -32.35 -6.62
CA LEU A 98 -1.14 -31.55 -5.62
C LEU A 98 -1.01 -32.24 -4.24
N GLY A 99 -1.54 -33.44 -4.06
CA GLY A 99 -1.56 -34.12 -2.76
C GLY A 99 -0.19 -34.30 -2.12
N HIS A 100 0.86 -34.44 -2.95
CA HIS A 100 2.25 -34.52 -2.50
C HIS A 100 2.76 -33.20 -1.89
N LEU A 101 2.10 -32.07 -2.16
CA LEU A 101 2.43 -30.73 -1.62
C LEU A 101 1.64 -30.38 -0.35
N ALA A 102 0.65 -31.21 0.03
CA ALA A 102 -0.22 -30.92 1.18
C ALA A 102 0.53 -30.55 2.48
N PRO A 103 1.66 -31.21 2.86
CA PRO A 103 2.44 -30.81 4.02
C PRO A 103 3.01 -29.38 3.91
N ASN A 104 3.42 -28.96 2.70
CA ASN A 104 3.93 -27.62 2.47
C ASN A 104 2.80 -26.57 2.54
N VAL A 105 1.62 -26.92 2.04
CA VAL A 105 0.42 -26.07 2.12
C VAL A 105 -0.01 -25.87 3.58
N GLN A 106 0.03 -26.93 4.39
CA GLN A 106 -0.25 -26.83 5.82
C GLN A 106 0.80 -25.95 6.53
N ARG A 107 2.08 -26.14 6.22
CA ARG A 107 3.16 -25.31 6.77
C ARG A 107 2.95 -23.83 6.43
N TRP A 108 2.56 -23.51 5.20
CA TRP A 108 2.22 -22.15 4.80
C TRP A 108 1.08 -21.59 5.64
N LYS A 109 -0.04 -22.31 5.76
CA LYS A 109 -1.21 -21.92 6.56
C LYS A 109 -0.83 -21.62 8.01
N ASP A 110 0.03 -22.43 8.60
CA ASP A 110 0.47 -22.28 9.97
C ASP A 110 1.45 -21.11 10.15
N SER A 111 2.24 -20.82 9.13
CA SER A 111 3.31 -19.80 9.15
C SER A 111 2.85 -18.39 8.75
N ALA A 112 1.78 -18.27 7.95
CA ALA A 112 1.35 -16.99 7.40
C ALA A 112 0.02 -16.50 8.01
N ASP A 113 -0.09 -15.18 8.18
CA ASP A 113 -1.36 -14.47 8.37
C ASP A 113 -1.62 -13.65 7.10
N VAL A 114 -2.56 -14.10 6.26
CA VAL A 114 -2.87 -13.46 4.97
C VAL A 114 -4.10 -12.59 5.10
N THR A 115 -3.95 -11.30 4.88
CA THR A 115 -5.07 -10.34 4.89
C THR A 115 -5.19 -9.64 3.53
N ILE A 116 -6.39 -9.64 2.97
CA ILE A 116 -6.72 -8.89 1.75
C ILE A 116 -7.26 -7.53 2.13
N TYR A 117 -6.61 -6.49 1.66
CA TYR A 117 -7.05 -5.11 1.77
C TYR A 117 -7.61 -4.63 0.44
N ALA A 118 -8.70 -3.85 0.50
CA ALA A 118 -9.37 -3.27 -0.67
C ALA A 118 -9.53 -1.75 -0.47
N PRO A 119 -8.48 -0.96 -0.74
CA PRO A 119 -8.51 0.49 -0.56
C PRO A 119 -9.65 1.13 -1.35
N GLY A 120 -10.39 2.05 -0.74
CA GLY A 120 -11.49 2.74 -1.40
C GLY A 120 -12.71 1.85 -1.74
N LYS A 121 -12.83 0.66 -1.14
CA LYS A 121 -13.97 -0.23 -1.31
C LYS A 121 -14.72 -0.40 0.01
N THR A 122 -16.01 -0.11 0.01
CA THR A 122 -16.85 -0.11 1.20
C THR A 122 -17.62 -1.42 1.42
N ARG A 123 -17.68 -2.31 0.40
CA ARG A 123 -18.43 -3.56 0.47
C ARG A 123 -17.72 -4.71 -0.23
N GLY A 124 -17.56 -5.81 0.51
CA GLY A 124 -17.13 -7.13 0.01
C GLY A 124 -15.68 -7.20 -0.51
N GLY A 125 -15.03 -8.31 -0.27
CA GLY A 125 -13.77 -8.70 -0.91
C GLY A 125 -12.48 -8.11 -0.33
N GLY A 126 -12.48 -7.68 0.93
CA GLY A 126 -11.27 -7.24 1.64
C GLY A 126 -11.54 -6.19 2.71
N VAL A 127 -10.55 -5.91 3.54
CA VAL A 127 -10.58 -4.89 4.58
C VAL A 127 -10.42 -3.51 3.93
N ALA A 128 -11.35 -2.60 4.20
CA ALA A 128 -11.26 -1.23 3.72
C ALA A 128 -10.11 -0.48 4.40
N VAL A 129 -9.48 0.45 3.69
CA VAL A 129 -8.33 1.22 4.18
C VAL A 129 -8.66 2.71 4.12
N ASN A 130 -8.62 3.36 5.27
CA ASN A 130 -8.72 4.81 5.38
C ASN A 130 -7.35 5.44 5.06
N VAL A 131 -7.17 5.79 3.80
CA VAL A 131 -5.92 6.35 3.30
C VAL A 131 -5.70 7.78 3.80
N LEU A 132 -6.79 8.55 3.96
CA LEU A 132 -6.72 9.94 4.39
C LEU A 132 -6.50 10.11 5.90
N ALA A 133 -6.55 9.02 6.68
CA ALA A 133 -6.12 9.05 8.08
C ALA A 133 -4.63 9.42 8.23
N SER A 134 -3.81 9.15 7.21
CA SER A 134 -2.38 9.51 7.18
C SER A 134 -2.11 11.02 7.06
N LEU A 135 -3.14 11.85 6.83
CA LEU A 135 -3.00 13.31 6.87
C LEU A 135 -2.71 13.85 8.28
N ASN A 136 -2.98 13.06 9.32
CA ASN A 136 -2.62 13.44 10.70
C ASN A 136 -1.13 13.22 10.94
N ALA A 137 -0.65 13.81 12.02
CA ALA A 137 0.75 13.66 12.45
C ALA A 137 1.12 12.17 12.56
N PRO A 138 2.31 11.79 12.10
CA PRO A 138 2.79 10.43 12.23
C PRO A 138 2.95 10.05 13.71
N THR A 139 2.70 8.78 14.03
CA THR A 139 2.94 8.25 15.39
C THR A 139 4.44 8.01 15.58
N GLY A 140 5.01 8.50 16.68
CA GLY A 140 6.42 8.35 17.02
C GLY A 140 7.26 9.63 16.84
N SER A 141 8.52 9.56 17.23
CA SER A 141 9.43 10.71 17.19
C SER A 141 10.23 10.71 15.90
N LEU A 142 9.94 11.64 15.02
CA LEU A 142 10.75 11.95 13.85
C LEU A 142 11.70 13.12 14.16
N SER A 143 12.86 13.14 13.51
CA SER A 143 13.66 14.37 13.44
C SER A 143 12.88 15.47 12.71
N ALA A 144 13.22 16.74 12.93
CA ALA A 144 12.60 17.86 12.22
C ALA A 144 12.66 17.68 10.69
N GLN A 145 13.80 17.20 10.18
CA GLN A 145 13.96 16.90 8.76
C GLN A 145 13.10 15.69 8.31
N GLY A 146 13.02 14.64 9.13
CA GLY A 146 12.16 13.49 8.84
C GLY A 146 10.69 13.86 8.78
N LEU A 147 10.22 14.70 9.72
CA LEU A 147 8.86 15.21 9.74
C LEU A 147 8.55 16.04 8.49
N ARG A 148 9.49 16.91 8.08
CA ARG A 148 9.36 17.72 6.88
C ARG A 148 9.32 16.87 5.60
N ASN A 149 10.19 15.86 5.49
CA ASN A 149 10.20 14.94 4.35
C ASN A 149 8.89 14.15 4.25
N HIS A 150 8.38 13.67 5.38
CA HIS A 150 7.10 12.96 5.42
C HIS A 150 5.94 13.87 4.99
N ALA A 151 5.86 15.09 5.54
CA ALA A 151 4.87 16.07 5.14
C ALA A 151 4.95 16.41 3.64
N GLY A 152 6.15 16.64 3.12
CA GLY A 152 6.37 16.94 1.70
C GLY A 152 5.92 15.82 0.77
N SER A 153 6.21 14.57 1.11
CA SER A 153 5.75 13.40 0.35
C SER A 153 4.23 13.26 0.36
N LEU A 154 3.61 13.50 1.50
CA LEU A 154 2.16 13.49 1.65
C LEU A 154 1.49 14.58 0.82
N VAL A 155 2.01 15.82 0.92
CA VAL A 155 1.53 16.98 0.15
C VAL A 155 1.65 16.70 -1.35
N ALA A 156 2.81 16.22 -1.81
CA ALA A 156 3.03 15.88 -3.21
C ALA A 156 2.04 14.82 -3.72
N SER A 157 1.73 13.81 -2.89
CA SER A 157 0.76 12.76 -3.24
C SER A 157 -0.66 13.32 -3.41
N ILE A 158 -1.10 14.20 -2.51
CA ILE A 158 -2.42 14.85 -2.60
C ILE A 158 -2.47 15.82 -3.79
N LEU A 159 -1.44 16.63 -4.00
CA LEU A 159 -1.36 17.55 -5.13
C LEU A 159 -1.40 16.78 -6.46
N SER A 160 -0.69 15.68 -6.57
CA SER A 160 -0.73 14.80 -7.74
C SER A 160 -2.14 14.21 -7.96
N ALA A 161 -2.82 13.79 -6.90
CA ALA A 161 -4.18 13.24 -6.98
C ALA A 161 -5.21 14.24 -7.50
N ILE A 162 -4.99 15.54 -7.28
CA ILE A 162 -5.85 16.62 -7.83
C ILE A 162 -5.37 17.13 -9.19
N GLY A 163 -4.41 16.44 -9.83
CA GLY A 163 -3.87 16.82 -11.15
C GLY A 163 -2.90 18.01 -11.12
N HIS A 164 -2.36 18.35 -9.95
CA HIS A 164 -1.30 19.35 -9.81
C HIS A 164 0.05 18.64 -9.80
N SER A 165 0.67 18.52 -10.98
CA SER A 165 2.00 17.90 -11.15
C SER A 165 3.05 18.98 -11.26
N ALA A 166 3.95 19.06 -10.29
CA ALA A 166 5.06 20.00 -10.24
C ALA A 166 6.22 19.39 -9.43
N ASP A 167 7.40 19.98 -9.55
CA ASP A 167 8.57 19.57 -8.75
C ASP A 167 8.30 19.85 -7.26
N PRO A 168 8.25 18.82 -6.39
CA PRO A 168 7.97 19.00 -4.96
C PRO A 168 8.96 19.92 -4.24
N MET A 169 10.18 20.09 -4.75
CA MET A 169 11.21 20.91 -4.12
C MET A 169 11.02 22.41 -4.39
N THR A 170 10.45 22.76 -5.54
CA THR A 170 10.41 24.15 -6.03
C THR A 170 9.01 24.68 -6.25
N ASP A 171 8.00 23.82 -6.28
CA ASP A 171 6.61 24.24 -6.47
C ASP A 171 6.08 25.00 -5.25
N PRO A 172 5.58 26.24 -5.41
CA PRO A 172 5.10 27.04 -4.30
C PRO A 172 3.96 26.41 -3.50
N ALA A 173 3.10 25.62 -4.13
CA ALA A 173 2.01 24.95 -3.44
C ALA A 173 2.55 23.83 -2.53
N ASN A 174 3.52 23.08 -3.02
CA ASN A 174 4.16 22.02 -2.23
C ASN A 174 4.92 22.61 -1.04
N VAL A 175 5.75 23.64 -1.27
CA VAL A 175 6.53 24.30 -0.22
C VAL A 175 5.59 24.87 0.85
N TYR A 176 4.60 25.66 0.46
CA TYR A 176 3.66 26.29 1.38
C TYR A 176 2.86 25.27 2.20
N LEU A 177 2.25 24.27 1.54
CA LEU A 177 1.44 23.28 2.25
C LEU A 177 2.31 22.39 3.14
N THR A 178 3.55 22.09 2.76
CA THR A 178 4.47 21.33 3.62
C THR A 178 4.75 22.10 4.91
N ASP A 179 5.04 23.40 4.82
CA ASP A 179 5.29 24.24 6.00
C ASP A 179 4.06 24.30 6.92
N VAL A 180 2.88 24.47 6.34
CA VAL A 180 1.60 24.51 7.06
C VAL A 180 1.32 23.19 7.77
N VAL A 181 1.55 22.06 7.10
CA VAL A 181 1.33 20.72 7.66
C VAL A 181 2.30 20.45 8.81
N VAL A 182 3.59 20.71 8.61
CA VAL A 182 4.63 20.53 9.65
C VAL A 182 4.30 21.34 10.91
N ASP A 183 3.89 22.57 10.72
CA ASP A 183 3.54 23.44 11.82
C ASP A 183 2.29 22.97 12.59
N ALA A 184 1.24 22.58 11.87
CA ALA A 184 0.03 22.05 12.48
C ALA A 184 0.33 20.76 13.27
N TRP A 185 1.14 19.86 12.71
CA TRP A 185 1.56 18.64 13.39
C TRP A 185 2.40 18.93 14.65
N ALA A 186 3.31 19.91 14.58
CA ALA A 186 4.09 20.35 15.75
C ALA A 186 3.19 20.94 16.86
N ALA A 187 2.06 21.54 16.49
CA ALA A 187 1.06 22.07 17.41
C ALA A 187 0.04 20.99 17.88
N GLY A 188 0.16 19.73 17.43
CA GLY A 188 -0.80 18.67 17.75
C GLY A 188 -2.18 18.87 17.12
N GLN A 189 -2.29 19.69 16.08
CA GLN A 189 -3.55 19.95 15.41
C GLN A 189 -3.89 18.86 14.39
N PRO A 190 -5.14 18.39 14.36
CA PRO A 190 -5.57 17.45 13.35
C PRO A 190 -5.55 18.10 11.97
N MET A 191 -5.10 17.35 10.98
CA MET A 191 -5.05 17.80 9.59
C MET A 191 -6.00 16.99 8.72
N GLY A 192 -6.66 17.68 7.80
CA GLY A 192 -7.55 17.08 6.83
C GLY A 192 -7.65 17.95 5.58
N LEU A 193 -8.22 17.40 4.50
CA LEU A 193 -8.35 18.12 3.23
C LEU A 193 -9.14 19.41 3.35
N GLU A 194 -10.08 19.49 4.30
CA GLU A 194 -10.85 20.71 4.58
C GLU A 194 -9.97 21.80 5.19
N THR A 195 -9.15 21.43 6.16
CA THR A 195 -8.17 22.33 6.79
C THR A 195 -7.16 22.83 5.75
N TRP A 196 -6.68 21.97 4.85
CA TRP A 196 -5.78 22.37 3.77
C TRP A 196 -6.43 23.41 2.84
N ALA A 197 -7.69 23.16 2.43
CA ALA A 197 -8.42 24.11 1.59
C ALA A 197 -8.65 25.46 2.29
N ASP A 198 -8.96 25.45 3.59
CA ASP A 198 -9.10 26.68 4.37
C ASP A 198 -7.78 27.45 4.48
N MET A 199 -6.69 26.79 4.80
CA MET A 199 -5.37 27.41 4.91
C MET A 199 -4.85 27.99 3.58
N LEU A 200 -5.28 27.45 2.44
CA LEU A 200 -5.01 28.03 1.12
C LEU A 200 -5.84 29.31 0.87
N ASN A 201 -7.09 29.34 1.34
CA ASN A 201 -7.97 30.49 1.19
C ASN A 201 -7.66 31.61 2.21
N ASN A 202 -7.40 31.20 3.45
CA ASN A 202 -7.20 32.04 4.62
C ASN A 202 -5.84 31.71 5.27
N PRO A 203 -4.71 32.10 4.66
CA PRO A 203 -3.38 31.79 5.19
C PRO A 203 -3.22 32.31 6.61
N PRO A 204 -2.70 31.48 7.55
CA PRO A 204 -2.39 31.95 8.90
C PRO A 204 -1.39 33.11 8.89
N THR A 205 -1.47 34.02 9.86
CA THR A 205 -0.66 35.26 9.93
C THR A 205 0.84 34.96 9.81
N LYS A 206 1.33 33.89 10.40
CA LYS A 206 2.75 33.49 10.36
C LYS A 206 3.25 33.07 8.98
N PHE A 207 2.35 32.74 8.04
CA PHE A 207 2.67 32.37 6.66
C PHE A 207 2.35 33.48 5.66
N GLN A 208 2.18 34.74 6.09
CA GLN A 208 2.04 35.89 5.20
C GLN A 208 3.35 36.23 4.47
N THR A 209 4.47 35.71 4.97
CA THR A 209 5.77 35.73 4.31
C THR A 209 6.40 34.34 4.33
N ILE A 210 7.10 33.99 3.27
CA ILE A 210 7.90 32.75 3.13
C ILE A 210 9.33 33.21 2.85
N ASP A 211 10.26 32.90 3.76
CA ASP A 211 11.67 33.30 3.67
C ASP A 211 11.89 34.78 3.31
N GLY A 212 11.04 35.65 3.86
CA GLY A 212 11.11 37.10 3.64
C GLY A 212 10.38 37.62 2.41
N MET A 213 9.86 36.76 1.54
CA MET A 213 9.01 37.13 0.41
C MET A 213 7.54 37.12 0.82
N LEU A 214 6.76 38.09 0.35
CA LEU A 214 5.32 38.12 0.60
C LEU A 214 4.68 36.86 -0.02
N LEU A 215 3.76 36.24 0.72
CA LEU A 215 3.07 35.04 0.26
C LEU A 215 2.41 35.22 -1.11
N ASP A 216 1.79 36.36 -1.36
CA ASP A 216 1.12 36.60 -2.64
C ASP A 216 2.09 36.82 -3.82
N GLU A 217 3.35 37.13 -3.57
CA GLU A 217 4.43 37.16 -4.56
C GLU A 217 4.95 35.74 -4.82
N PHE A 218 5.20 34.98 -3.75
CA PHE A 218 5.69 33.59 -3.83
C PHE A 218 4.62 32.63 -4.38
N PHE A 219 3.41 32.70 -3.79
CA PHE A 219 2.28 31.84 -4.14
C PHE A 219 0.99 32.67 -4.28
N PRO A 220 0.72 33.21 -5.46
CA PRO A 220 -0.41 34.12 -5.69
C PRO A 220 -1.76 33.57 -5.27
N LYS A 221 -2.61 34.41 -4.67
CA LYS A 221 -3.94 34.06 -4.19
C LYS A 221 -4.79 33.30 -5.24
N THR A 222 -4.73 33.71 -6.50
CA THR A 222 -5.46 33.05 -7.60
C THR A 222 -5.05 31.59 -7.78
N LYS A 223 -3.74 31.28 -7.65
CA LYS A 223 -3.21 29.92 -7.71
C LYS A 223 -3.62 29.13 -6.47
N ARG A 224 -3.51 29.71 -5.27
CA ARG A 224 -3.98 29.07 -4.01
C ARG A 224 -5.45 28.68 -4.10
N MET A 225 -6.32 29.60 -4.54
CA MET A 225 -7.76 29.34 -4.69
C MET A 225 -8.06 28.24 -5.74
N LYS A 226 -7.27 28.15 -6.81
CA LYS A 226 -7.42 27.08 -7.80
C LYS A 226 -7.17 25.72 -7.15
N ILE A 227 -6.09 25.59 -6.38
CA ILE A 227 -5.74 24.36 -5.66
C ILE A 227 -6.76 24.05 -4.56
N ALA A 228 -7.18 25.05 -3.78
CA ALA A 228 -8.22 24.86 -2.75
C ALA A 228 -9.53 24.28 -3.34
N ARG A 229 -9.97 24.81 -4.50
CA ARG A 229 -11.16 24.28 -5.20
C ARG A 229 -10.95 22.83 -5.67
N ALA A 230 -9.77 22.50 -6.17
CA ALA A 230 -9.45 21.14 -6.59
C ALA A 230 -9.43 20.17 -5.39
N ILE A 231 -8.87 20.57 -4.25
CA ILE A 231 -8.90 19.81 -2.99
C ILE A 231 -10.34 19.57 -2.51
N ILE A 232 -11.19 20.60 -2.54
CA ILE A 232 -12.61 20.47 -2.16
C ILE A 232 -13.33 19.49 -3.13
N GLY A 233 -13.06 19.59 -4.42
CA GLY A 233 -13.60 18.67 -5.43
C GLY A 233 -13.15 17.22 -5.16
N PHE A 234 -11.87 17.02 -4.93
CA PHE A 234 -11.30 15.71 -4.59
C PHE A 234 -11.91 15.16 -3.30
N ARG A 235 -12.01 15.95 -2.22
CA ARG A 235 -12.62 15.53 -0.95
C ARG A 235 -14.04 14.99 -1.13
N ARG A 236 -14.85 15.62 -1.97
CA ARG A 236 -16.23 15.18 -2.24
C ARG A 236 -16.31 13.82 -2.95
N GLN A 237 -15.32 13.50 -3.75
CA GLN A 237 -15.21 12.21 -4.44
C GLN A 237 -14.46 11.17 -3.61
N ALA A 238 -13.63 11.63 -2.68
CA ALA A 238 -12.72 10.82 -1.89
C ALA A 238 -13.35 10.19 -0.64
N THR A 239 -14.69 10.20 -0.50
CA THR A 239 -15.38 9.60 0.68
C THR A 239 -15.01 8.15 0.91
N LYS A 240 -14.77 7.40 -0.16
CA LYS A 240 -14.32 6.01 -0.11
C LYS A 240 -12.94 5.81 0.54
N TRP A 241 -12.10 6.87 0.57
CA TRP A 241 -10.77 6.86 1.18
C TRP A 241 -10.78 7.23 2.67
N LEU A 242 -11.95 7.56 3.21
CA LEU A 242 -12.17 7.86 4.63
C LEU A 242 -12.68 6.67 5.43
N GLU A 243 -13.06 5.59 4.75
CA GLU A 243 -13.64 4.42 5.39
C GLU A 243 -12.59 3.33 5.64
N GLY A 244 -12.80 2.55 6.70
CA GLY A 244 -11.97 1.42 7.05
C GLY A 244 -10.87 1.71 8.06
N GLU A 245 -9.90 0.82 8.12
CA GLU A 245 -8.77 0.93 9.03
C GLU A 245 -7.78 1.99 8.55
N ALA A 246 -7.23 2.76 9.49
CA ALA A 246 -6.21 3.75 9.16
C ALA A 246 -5.00 3.10 8.47
N LEU A 247 -4.49 3.76 7.43
CA LEU A 247 -3.25 3.38 6.75
C LEU A 247 -2.08 3.44 7.75
N SER A 248 -1.58 2.28 8.17
CA SER A 248 -0.48 2.15 9.13
C SER A 248 0.33 0.88 8.81
N VAL A 249 1.63 1.03 8.58
CA VAL A 249 2.50 -0.08 8.20
C VAL A 249 2.61 -1.10 9.32
N GLU A 250 2.54 -0.68 10.56
CA GLU A 250 2.56 -1.55 11.75
C GLU A 250 1.44 -2.61 11.73
N ARG A 251 0.31 -2.30 11.06
CA ARG A 251 -0.81 -3.23 10.87
C ARG A 251 -0.56 -4.25 9.77
N TYR A 252 0.33 -3.93 8.83
CA TYR A 252 0.59 -4.71 7.62
C TYR A 252 1.77 -5.66 7.76
N ILE A 253 2.50 -5.55 8.86
CA ILE A 253 3.59 -6.44 9.23
C ILE A 253 3.22 -7.20 10.50
N GLY A 254 3.65 -8.46 10.58
CA GLY A 254 3.41 -9.29 11.76
C GLY A 254 4.47 -9.05 12.84
N VAL A 255 4.06 -9.11 14.10
CA VAL A 255 4.98 -9.00 15.25
C VAL A 255 5.48 -10.38 15.66
N ASN A 256 4.56 -11.35 15.82
CA ASN A 256 4.89 -12.71 16.30
C ASN A 256 4.81 -13.77 15.19
N LYS A 257 4.11 -13.46 14.12
CA LYS A 257 3.91 -14.33 12.96
C LYS A 257 3.99 -13.47 11.71
N PRO A 258 4.70 -13.91 10.66
CA PRO A 258 4.76 -13.20 9.40
C PRO A 258 3.37 -12.91 8.83
N LYS A 259 3.19 -11.71 8.30
CA LYS A 259 1.94 -11.28 7.69
C LYS A 259 2.13 -11.03 6.20
N VAL A 260 1.14 -11.44 5.41
CA VAL A 260 1.01 -11.09 3.99
C VAL A 260 -0.16 -10.15 3.84
N SER A 261 0.13 -8.89 3.57
CA SER A 261 -0.87 -7.85 3.38
C SER A 261 -1.02 -7.56 1.89
N VAL A 262 -2.09 -8.09 1.28
CA VAL A 262 -2.36 -7.95 -0.15
C VAL A 262 -3.34 -6.80 -0.40
N PHE A 263 -2.86 -5.74 -1.04
CA PHE A 263 -3.69 -4.61 -1.43
C PHE A 263 -4.19 -4.79 -2.86
N THR A 264 -5.41 -5.32 -3.00
CA THR A 264 -6.03 -5.45 -4.32
C THR A 264 -6.52 -4.10 -4.83
N MET A 265 -6.04 -3.70 -6.00
CA MET A 265 -6.38 -2.43 -6.64
C MET A 265 -7.15 -2.62 -7.96
N ARG A 266 -7.64 -3.84 -8.23
CA ARG A 266 -8.35 -4.17 -9.47
C ARG A 266 -9.56 -3.28 -9.75
N HIS A 267 -10.24 -2.82 -8.71
CA HIS A 267 -11.45 -1.99 -8.77
C HIS A 267 -11.16 -0.48 -8.89
N LEU A 268 -9.90 -0.08 -8.79
CA LEU A 268 -9.46 1.31 -8.89
C LEU A 268 -9.12 1.67 -10.33
N ASP A 269 -9.37 2.90 -10.73
CA ASP A 269 -8.82 3.46 -11.96
C ASP A 269 -7.31 3.75 -11.84
N GLU A 270 -6.69 4.21 -12.93
CA GLU A 270 -5.24 4.42 -12.97
C GLU A 270 -4.77 5.52 -12.02
N GLN A 271 -5.52 6.62 -11.91
CA GLN A 271 -5.17 7.73 -11.02
C GLN A 271 -5.32 7.31 -9.55
N GLU A 272 -6.37 6.59 -9.24
CA GLU A 272 -6.62 6.04 -7.92
C GLU A 272 -5.56 5.03 -7.49
N ARG A 273 -5.10 4.17 -8.41
CA ARG A 273 -4.00 3.23 -8.16
C ARG A 273 -2.70 3.95 -7.85
N GLN A 274 -2.36 4.97 -8.65
CA GLN A 274 -1.17 5.79 -8.44
C GLN A 274 -1.25 6.54 -7.11
N PHE A 275 -2.38 7.14 -6.80
CA PHE A 275 -2.61 7.81 -5.53
C PHE A 275 -2.41 6.87 -4.34
N PHE A 276 -3.11 5.73 -4.33
CA PHE A 276 -2.98 4.76 -3.23
C PHE A 276 -1.54 4.23 -3.10
N ALA A 277 -0.91 3.87 -4.22
CA ALA A 277 0.47 3.39 -4.21
C ALA A 277 1.43 4.42 -3.63
N ALA A 278 1.30 5.69 -4.02
CA ALA A 278 2.13 6.78 -3.50
C ALA A 278 1.94 6.96 -1.97
N MET A 279 0.69 6.93 -1.48
CA MET A 279 0.39 7.05 -0.06
C MET A 279 0.95 5.87 0.75
N LEU A 280 0.80 4.64 0.25
CA LEU A 280 1.34 3.46 0.93
C LEU A 280 2.87 3.48 0.92
N MET A 281 3.51 3.83 -0.19
CA MET A 281 4.97 3.93 -0.27
C MET A 281 5.52 5.00 0.67
N ALA A 282 4.85 6.16 0.76
CA ALA A 282 5.23 7.20 1.72
C ALA A 282 5.15 6.68 3.17
N ALA A 283 4.09 5.93 3.51
CA ALA A 283 3.94 5.33 4.83
C ALA A 283 5.02 4.26 5.12
N ILE A 284 5.39 3.44 4.12
CA ILE A 284 6.45 2.43 4.26
C ILE A 284 7.80 3.10 4.50
N VAL A 285 8.15 4.12 3.70
CA VAL A 285 9.40 4.86 3.85
C VAL A 285 9.47 5.52 5.23
N ASP A 286 8.39 6.16 5.67
CA ASP A 286 8.30 6.74 7.02
C ASP A 286 8.52 5.68 8.11
N TYR A 287 7.87 4.52 7.97
CA TYR A 287 8.07 3.41 8.90
C TYR A 287 9.53 2.95 8.95
N MET A 288 10.19 2.79 7.80
CA MET A 288 11.61 2.37 7.71
C MET A 288 12.55 3.34 8.42
N PHE A 289 12.26 4.65 8.39
CA PHE A 289 13.06 5.64 9.13
C PHE A 289 12.80 5.65 10.64
N ARG A 290 11.66 5.12 11.10
CA ARG A 290 11.30 5.03 12.52
C ARG A 290 11.58 3.68 13.15
N ALA A 291 11.60 2.63 12.34
CA ALA A 291 11.88 1.28 12.82
C ALA A 291 13.33 1.19 13.32
N PRO A 292 13.56 0.54 14.46
CA PRO A 292 14.89 0.37 15.04
C PRO A 292 15.79 -0.52 14.18
#